data_bc5eafbdfd1898207aa36a7ce9562e2a
#
_entry.id   bc5eafbdfd1898207aa36a7ce9562e2a
#
_cell.length_a   1.000
_cell.length_b   1.000
_cell.length_c   1.000
_cell.angle_alpha   90.00
_cell.angle_beta   90.00
_cell.angle_gamma   90.00
#
_symmetry.space_group_name_H-M   'P 1'
#
loop_
_entity.id
_entity.type
_entity.pdbx_description
1 polymer ?
#
loop_
_entity_poly.entity_id
_entity_poly.type
_entity_poly.pdbx_seq_one_letter_code
_entity_poly.pdbx_strand_id
1 'polypeptide(L)'
;MRQENVRLKKDGTIVTGDAFDNSDFAVLQQIFKEWMHINTQLKGLGGRNLNVPDVFSEALFCLAYDAVRTNATAHSYDCVMRKTGEGVQVKSASIPNDCTSFGPRSTWDLLYFADFAPNGKVDGIVKFYKIDDSDVYNLVLNASKGETFKDQQNQGRRPRFSMKSAIILPKKLIPERTIDL
;
A
#
# COMPACT_ATOMS: atom_id res chain seq x y z
N MET A 1 14.58 -7.19 12.36
CA MET A 1 13.97 -5.84 12.42
C MET A 1 14.72 -4.99 13.44
N ARG A 2 15.14 -3.79 13.09
CA ARG A 2 15.85 -2.81 13.94
C ARG A 2 15.15 -1.46 13.89
N GLN A 3 15.33 -0.63 14.92
CA GLN A 3 14.82 0.74 14.93
C GLN A 3 15.82 1.68 14.27
N GLU A 4 15.35 2.60 13.45
CA GLU A 4 16.17 3.57 12.74
C GLU A 4 15.50 4.96 12.72
N ASN A 5 16.32 6.00 12.80
CA ASN A 5 15.85 7.39 12.74
C ASN A 5 15.99 7.92 11.31
N VAL A 6 14.91 8.47 10.78
CA VAL A 6 14.89 9.12 9.47
C VAL A 6 14.36 10.54 9.60
N ARG A 7 14.96 11.48 8.87
CA ARG A 7 14.50 12.87 8.83
C ARG A 7 13.45 13.07 7.76
N LEU A 8 12.31 13.64 8.13
CA LEU A 8 11.24 13.99 7.20
C LEU A 8 11.62 15.16 6.30
N LYS A 9 11.31 15.05 5.01
CA LYS A 9 11.52 16.11 4.01
C LYS A 9 10.67 17.34 4.31
N LYS A 10 9.43 17.13 4.76
CA LYS A 10 8.43 18.18 4.91
C LYS A 10 8.79 19.26 5.93
N ASP A 11 9.35 18.87 7.06
CA ASP A 11 9.57 19.78 8.21
C ASP A 11 10.89 19.51 8.96
N GLY A 12 11.68 18.54 8.51
CA GLY A 12 12.93 18.17 9.14
C GLY A 12 12.80 17.37 10.45
N THR A 13 11.57 17.01 10.85
CA THR A 13 11.32 16.19 12.03
C THR A 13 12.01 14.84 11.91
N ILE A 14 12.59 14.34 13.00
CA ILE A 14 13.16 13.01 13.08
C ILE A 14 12.07 12.06 13.56
N VAL A 15 11.82 11.02 12.77
CA VAL A 15 10.92 9.93 13.13
C VAL A 15 11.71 8.63 13.31
N THR A 16 11.33 7.84 14.31
CA THR A 16 11.87 6.50 14.52
C THR A 16 10.91 5.49 13.90
N GLY A 17 11.44 4.53 13.18
CA GLY A 17 10.63 3.49 12.56
C GLY A 17 11.38 2.15 12.44
N ASP A 18 10.68 1.15 11.92
CA ASP A 18 11.19 -0.19 11.71
C ASP A 18 11.98 -0.27 10.40
N ALA A 19 13.23 -0.65 10.50
CA ALA A 19 14.10 -0.94 9.36
C ALA A 19 14.17 -2.45 9.12
N PHE A 20 14.11 -2.84 7.87
CA PHE A 20 14.17 -4.24 7.42
C PHE A 20 15.43 -4.49 6.59
N ASP A 21 15.90 -5.72 6.62
CA ASP A 21 17.04 -6.18 5.82
C ASP A 21 16.77 -7.55 5.16
N ASN A 22 17.75 -8.08 4.44
CA ASN A 22 17.59 -9.34 3.71
C ASN A 22 17.22 -10.54 4.59
N SER A 23 17.57 -10.53 5.89
CA SER A 23 17.16 -11.62 6.80
C SER A 23 15.66 -11.57 7.11
N ASP A 24 15.07 -10.38 7.12
CA ASP A 24 13.63 -10.20 7.30
C ASP A 24 12.83 -10.69 6.08
N PHE A 25 13.43 -10.71 4.88
CA PHE A 25 12.75 -11.20 3.68
C PHE A 25 12.35 -12.68 3.81
N ALA A 26 13.22 -13.53 4.36
CA ALA A 26 12.87 -14.93 4.60
C ALA A 26 11.70 -15.09 5.58
N VAL A 27 11.61 -14.19 6.58
CA VAL A 27 10.46 -14.16 7.51
C VAL A 27 9.19 -13.75 6.78
N LEU A 28 9.25 -12.76 5.89
CA LEU A 28 8.10 -12.35 5.08
C LEU A 28 7.64 -13.48 4.14
N GLN A 29 8.56 -14.21 3.52
CA GLN A 29 8.20 -15.39 2.71
C GLN A 29 7.48 -16.47 3.53
N GLN A 30 7.91 -16.70 4.77
CA GLN A 30 7.23 -17.66 5.65
C GLN A 30 5.84 -17.16 6.05
N ILE A 31 5.70 -15.88 6.44
CA ILE A 31 4.40 -15.27 6.76
C ILE A 31 3.45 -15.36 5.56
N PHE A 32 3.95 -15.12 4.34
CA PHE A 32 3.14 -15.24 3.13
C PHE A 32 2.59 -16.67 2.95
N LYS A 33 3.41 -17.70 3.13
CA LYS A 33 2.98 -19.10 3.04
C LYS A 33 1.92 -19.44 4.07
N GLU A 34 2.09 -18.96 5.31
CA GLU A 34 1.12 -19.17 6.39
C GLU A 34 -0.20 -18.45 6.10
N TRP A 35 -0.14 -17.20 5.65
CA TRP A 35 -1.31 -16.45 5.24
C TRP A 35 -2.07 -17.12 4.10
N MET A 36 -1.38 -17.65 3.08
CA MET A 36 -1.98 -18.43 1.99
C MET A 36 -2.64 -19.70 2.50
N HIS A 37 -1.99 -20.41 3.43
CA HIS A 37 -2.54 -21.61 4.05
C HIS A 37 -3.84 -21.32 4.82
N ILE A 38 -3.86 -20.29 5.67
CA ILE A 38 -5.06 -19.87 6.41
C ILE A 38 -6.19 -19.50 5.44
N ASN A 39 -5.88 -18.75 4.38
CA ASN A 39 -6.90 -18.39 3.38
C ASN A 39 -7.49 -19.61 2.67
N THR A 40 -6.70 -20.63 2.40
CA THR A 40 -7.17 -21.90 1.82
C THR A 40 -8.13 -22.62 2.78
N GLN A 41 -7.79 -22.65 4.07
CA GLN A 41 -8.65 -23.27 5.09
C GLN A 41 -9.99 -22.50 5.24
N LEU A 42 -9.94 -21.17 5.29
CA LEU A 42 -11.14 -20.34 5.38
C LEU A 42 -12.08 -20.52 4.18
N LYS A 43 -11.52 -20.66 2.97
CA LYS A 43 -12.31 -20.98 1.77
C LYS A 43 -12.99 -22.34 1.89
N GLY A 44 -12.30 -23.34 2.41
CA GLY A 44 -12.86 -24.67 2.66
C GLY A 44 -14.06 -24.65 3.62
N LEU A 45 -14.13 -23.66 4.52
CA LEU A 45 -15.24 -23.42 5.43
C LEU A 45 -16.32 -22.49 4.84
N GLY A 46 -16.21 -22.07 3.58
CA GLY A 46 -17.11 -21.09 2.95
C GLY A 46 -16.87 -19.64 3.41
N GLY A 47 -15.76 -19.38 4.10
CA GLY A 47 -15.40 -18.05 4.59
C GLY A 47 -14.78 -17.15 3.53
N ARG A 48 -14.64 -15.86 3.87
CA ARG A 48 -13.90 -14.88 3.06
C ARG A 48 -12.41 -14.98 3.35
N ASN A 49 -11.60 -14.60 2.37
CA ASN A 49 -10.16 -14.45 2.58
C ASN A 49 -9.86 -13.34 3.58
N LEU A 50 -8.78 -13.53 4.34
CA LEU A 50 -8.15 -12.45 5.08
C LEU A 50 -7.43 -11.52 4.09
N ASN A 51 -7.55 -10.23 4.29
CA ASN A 51 -6.73 -9.26 3.57
C ASN A 51 -5.25 -9.46 3.92
N VAL A 52 -4.38 -9.03 3.02
CA VAL A 52 -2.94 -8.91 3.33
C VAL A 52 -2.80 -7.95 4.52
N PRO A 53 -2.09 -8.33 5.59
CA PRO A 53 -1.82 -7.43 6.71
C PRO A 53 -1.05 -6.20 6.24
N ASP A 54 -1.47 -4.99 6.66
CA ASP A 54 -0.81 -3.74 6.26
C ASP A 54 0.68 -3.78 6.57
N VAL A 55 1.07 -4.24 7.77
CA VAL A 55 2.48 -4.38 8.18
C VAL A 55 3.31 -5.22 7.21
N PHE A 56 2.71 -6.23 6.58
CA PHE A 56 3.39 -7.09 5.62
C PHE A 56 3.68 -6.36 4.31
N SER A 57 2.69 -5.67 3.74
CA SER A 57 2.87 -4.89 2.51
C SER A 57 3.83 -3.71 2.70
N GLU A 58 3.79 -3.06 3.87
CA GLU A 58 4.68 -1.97 4.25
C GLU A 58 6.13 -2.44 4.44
N ALA A 59 6.35 -3.57 5.13
CA ALA A 59 7.68 -4.17 5.30
C ALA A 59 8.30 -4.58 3.96
N LEU A 60 7.49 -5.18 3.09
CA LEU A 60 7.92 -5.57 1.75
C LEU A 60 8.28 -4.33 0.90
N PHE A 61 7.50 -3.25 1.01
CA PHE A 61 7.83 -1.96 0.40
C PHE A 61 9.16 -1.41 0.92
N CYS A 62 9.37 -1.42 2.25
CA CYS A 62 10.61 -0.91 2.85
C CYS A 62 11.85 -1.64 2.35
N LEU A 63 11.79 -2.96 2.20
CA LEU A 63 12.87 -3.75 1.60
C LEU A 63 13.11 -3.41 0.14
N ALA A 64 12.02 -3.25 -0.64
CA ALA A 64 12.12 -2.99 -2.07
C ALA A 64 12.67 -1.60 -2.40
N TYR A 65 12.37 -0.59 -1.57
CA TYR A 65 12.62 0.82 -1.89
C TYR A 65 13.57 1.54 -0.94
N ASP A 66 14.24 0.81 -0.06
CA ASP A 66 15.15 1.39 0.93
C ASP A 66 14.44 2.45 1.80
N ALA A 67 13.36 2.04 2.45
CA ALA A 67 12.54 2.87 3.31
C ALA A 67 12.52 2.34 4.75
N VAL A 68 11.95 3.13 5.66
CA VAL A 68 11.69 2.77 7.05
C VAL A 68 10.19 2.82 7.28
N ARG A 69 9.62 1.78 7.90
CA ARG A 69 8.22 1.75 8.27
C ARG A 69 7.99 2.59 9.52
N THR A 70 7.05 3.53 9.48
CA THR A 70 6.72 4.36 10.64
C THR A 70 5.68 3.69 11.55
N ASN A 71 5.67 4.03 12.84
CA ASN A 71 4.60 3.64 13.73
C ASN A 71 3.34 4.47 13.41
N ALA A 72 2.29 3.81 12.95
CA ALA A 72 1.10 4.35 12.30
C ALA A 72 0.28 5.41 13.06
N THR A 73 0.53 5.66 14.34
CA THR A 73 -0.29 6.54 15.16
C THR A 73 0.09 8.02 15.08
N ALA A 74 1.30 8.34 14.62
CA ALA A 74 1.83 9.70 14.66
C ALA A 74 1.77 10.44 13.32
N HIS A 75 1.67 9.73 12.19
CA HIS A 75 1.81 10.30 10.85
C HIS A 75 0.73 9.80 9.90
N SER A 76 0.45 10.57 8.85
CA SER A 76 -0.53 10.21 7.81
C SER A 76 0.04 9.29 6.71
N TYR A 77 1.27 8.80 6.87
CA TYR A 77 1.97 7.92 5.92
C TYR A 77 2.52 6.68 6.64
N ASP A 78 2.71 5.60 5.89
CA ASP A 78 3.07 4.28 6.40
C ASP A 78 4.59 4.10 6.48
N CYS A 79 5.32 4.69 5.52
CA CYS A 79 6.78 4.56 5.41
C CYS A 79 7.44 5.91 5.12
N VAL A 80 8.77 5.98 5.30
CA VAL A 80 9.61 7.14 4.93
C VAL A 80 10.80 6.66 4.13
N MET A 81 11.06 7.28 2.99
CA MET A 81 12.23 7.01 2.16
C MET A 81 13.50 7.46 2.87
N ARG A 82 14.50 6.56 3.03
CA ARG A 82 15.74 6.90 3.75
C ARG A 82 16.52 8.05 3.14
N LYS A 83 16.62 8.06 1.81
CA LYS A 83 17.42 9.06 1.09
C LYS A 83 16.78 10.42 0.99
N THR A 84 15.47 10.46 0.79
CA THR A 84 14.76 11.71 0.47
C THR A 84 13.94 12.26 1.63
N GLY A 85 13.61 11.42 2.62
CA GLY A 85 12.73 11.78 3.73
C GLY A 85 11.27 11.95 3.33
N GLU A 86 10.89 11.53 2.12
CA GLU A 86 9.50 11.59 1.63
C GLU A 86 8.62 10.58 2.37
N GLY A 87 7.45 11.05 2.82
CA GLY A 87 6.42 10.22 3.43
C GLY A 87 5.65 9.43 2.39
N VAL A 88 5.59 8.12 2.55
CA VAL A 88 4.99 7.18 1.60
C VAL A 88 3.74 6.54 2.17
N GLN A 89 2.62 6.64 1.45
CA GLN A 89 1.43 5.85 1.70
C GLN A 89 1.50 4.58 0.84
N VAL A 90 1.40 3.42 1.49
CA VAL A 90 1.32 2.11 0.82
C VAL A 90 -0.12 1.60 0.88
N LYS A 91 -0.68 1.24 -0.26
CA LYS A 91 -1.96 0.56 -0.37
C LYS A 91 -1.74 -0.81 -0.99
N SER A 92 -2.53 -1.79 -0.58
CA SER A 92 -2.40 -3.15 -1.09
C SER A 92 -3.75 -3.79 -1.41
N ALA A 93 -3.76 -4.76 -2.31
CA ALA A 93 -4.89 -5.63 -2.54
C ALA A 93 -4.43 -7.03 -2.94
N SER A 94 -5.12 -8.04 -2.42
CA SER A 94 -4.96 -9.46 -2.77
C SER A 94 -6.11 -10.02 -3.61
N ILE A 95 -7.09 -9.16 -3.94
CA ILE A 95 -8.24 -9.48 -4.77
C ILE A 95 -8.25 -8.51 -5.96
N PRO A 96 -8.48 -8.97 -7.19
CA PRO A 96 -8.31 -8.14 -8.40
C PRO A 96 -9.08 -6.83 -8.44
N ASN A 97 -10.25 -6.77 -7.84
CA ASN A 97 -11.12 -5.59 -7.85
C ASN A 97 -11.40 -5.05 -6.44
N ASP A 98 -10.54 -5.36 -5.48
CA ASP A 98 -10.72 -4.86 -4.13
C ASP A 98 -10.58 -3.33 -4.07
N CYS A 99 -11.40 -2.73 -3.19
CA CYS A 99 -11.39 -1.30 -2.99
C CYS A 99 -10.47 -0.92 -1.84
N THR A 100 -9.48 -0.11 -2.13
CA THR A 100 -8.70 0.58 -1.11
C THR A 100 -9.46 1.78 -0.56
N SER A 101 -9.23 2.11 0.70
CA SER A 101 -9.88 3.23 1.37
C SER A 101 -8.85 4.23 1.86
N PHE A 102 -9.19 5.51 1.80
CA PHE A 102 -8.36 6.60 2.26
C PHE A 102 -9.04 7.37 3.38
N GLY A 103 -8.27 7.77 4.39
CA GLY A 103 -8.79 8.65 5.42
C GLY A 103 -9.14 10.04 4.86
N PRO A 104 -10.08 10.76 5.48
CA PRO A 104 -10.45 12.11 5.02
C PRO A 104 -9.31 13.12 5.14
N ARG A 105 -8.33 12.85 5.98
CA ARG A 105 -7.14 13.70 6.20
C ARG A 105 -5.84 13.04 5.76
N SER A 106 -5.91 11.89 5.06
CA SER A 106 -4.71 11.23 4.55
C SER A 106 -4.01 12.11 3.54
N THR A 107 -2.71 12.31 3.77
CA THR A 107 -1.79 13.02 2.88
C THR A 107 -0.49 12.20 2.79
N TRP A 108 0.21 12.33 1.70
CA TRP A 108 1.46 11.64 1.42
C TRP A 108 2.33 12.50 0.48
N ASP A 109 3.62 12.21 0.41
CA ASP A 109 4.50 12.75 -0.63
C ASP A 109 4.55 11.77 -1.82
N LEU A 110 4.44 10.47 -1.54
CA LEU A 110 4.43 9.40 -2.54
C LEU A 110 3.33 8.40 -2.21
N LEU A 111 2.62 7.93 -3.25
CA LEU A 111 1.62 6.87 -3.12
C LEU A 111 2.06 5.66 -3.92
N TYR A 112 2.07 4.50 -3.27
CA TYR A 112 2.35 3.22 -3.90
C TYR A 112 1.21 2.22 -3.70
N PHE A 113 0.99 1.40 -4.72
CA PHE A 113 0.05 0.29 -4.67
C PHE A 113 0.78 -1.03 -4.87
N ALA A 114 0.61 -1.94 -3.90
CA ALA A 114 1.13 -3.31 -3.95
C ALA A 114 0.01 -4.26 -4.42
N ASP A 115 0.10 -4.73 -5.66
CA ASP A 115 -0.82 -5.71 -6.24
C ASP A 115 -0.30 -7.12 -5.94
N PHE A 116 -0.98 -7.83 -5.03
CA PHE A 116 -0.70 -9.23 -4.68
C PHE A 116 -1.41 -10.22 -5.59
N ALA A 117 -2.23 -9.75 -6.52
CA ALA A 117 -2.92 -10.59 -7.50
C ALA A 117 -2.77 -10.02 -8.93
N PRO A 118 -1.53 -9.76 -9.41
CA PRO A 118 -1.31 -9.11 -10.69
C PRO A 118 -1.84 -9.94 -11.87
N ASN A 119 -1.83 -11.26 -11.74
CA ASN A 119 -2.31 -12.22 -12.74
C ASN A 119 -3.73 -12.73 -12.46
N GLY A 120 -4.52 -11.99 -11.66
CA GLY A 120 -5.88 -12.38 -11.26
C GLY A 120 -5.95 -13.41 -10.12
N LYS A 121 -4.80 -13.85 -9.61
CA LYS A 121 -4.67 -14.76 -8.46
C LYS A 121 -3.45 -14.38 -7.63
N VAL A 122 -3.47 -14.78 -6.37
CA VAL A 122 -2.29 -14.69 -5.50
C VAL A 122 -1.39 -15.88 -5.78
N ASP A 123 -0.22 -15.63 -6.34
CA ASP A 123 0.74 -16.67 -6.78
C ASP A 123 2.19 -16.40 -6.32
N GLY A 124 2.38 -15.49 -5.36
CA GLY A 124 3.69 -15.08 -4.84
C GLY A 124 4.26 -13.86 -5.55
N ILE A 125 3.73 -13.51 -6.72
CA ILE A 125 4.20 -12.32 -7.43
C ILE A 125 3.51 -11.07 -6.88
N VAL A 126 4.31 -10.10 -6.44
CA VAL A 126 3.83 -8.79 -5.97
C VAL A 126 4.37 -7.71 -6.89
N LYS A 127 3.49 -6.87 -7.42
CA LYS A 127 3.86 -5.74 -8.27
C LYS A 127 3.59 -4.42 -7.58
N PHE A 128 4.61 -3.57 -7.48
CA PHE A 128 4.50 -2.22 -6.94
C PHE A 128 4.34 -1.20 -8.05
N TYR A 129 3.31 -0.38 -7.92
CA TYR A 129 3.01 0.72 -8.84
C TYR A 129 3.09 2.04 -8.09
N LYS A 130 3.86 2.98 -8.61
CA LYS A 130 3.78 4.37 -8.18
C LYS A 130 2.57 5.03 -8.81
N ILE A 131 1.78 5.73 -8.01
CA ILE A 131 0.54 6.36 -8.44
C ILE A 131 0.67 7.88 -8.31
N ASP A 132 0.37 8.59 -9.38
CA ASP A 132 0.40 10.04 -9.36
C ASP A 132 -0.79 10.61 -8.57
N ASP A 133 -0.53 11.62 -7.77
CA ASP A 133 -1.54 12.28 -6.94
C ASP A 133 -2.70 12.85 -7.76
N SER A 134 -2.40 13.41 -8.92
CA SER A 134 -3.42 13.95 -9.84
C SER A 134 -4.41 12.88 -10.30
N ASP A 135 -3.96 11.64 -10.45
CA ASP A 135 -4.79 10.51 -10.86
C ASP A 135 -5.76 10.07 -9.76
N VAL A 136 -5.37 10.28 -8.51
CA VAL A 136 -6.21 10.00 -7.35
C VAL A 136 -7.16 11.15 -7.06
N TYR A 137 -6.62 12.36 -6.90
CA TYR A 137 -7.42 13.50 -6.45
C TYR A 137 -8.51 13.91 -7.45
N ASN A 138 -8.24 13.76 -8.75
CA ASN A 138 -9.19 14.08 -9.82
C ASN A 138 -10.10 12.92 -10.22
N LEU A 139 -9.94 11.73 -9.60
CA LEU A 139 -10.77 10.57 -9.92
C LEU A 139 -12.22 10.83 -9.50
N VAL A 140 -13.13 10.80 -10.47
CA VAL A 140 -14.56 10.93 -10.22
C VAL A 140 -15.09 9.63 -9.58
N LEU A 141 -15.52 9.71 -8.33
CA LEU A 141 -16.04 8.58 -7.55
C LEU A 141 -17.57 8.51 -7.53
N ASN A 142 -18.23 9.61 -7.79
CA ASN A 142 -19.68 9.69 -7.92
C ASN A 142 -20.04 10.42 -9.21
N ALA A 143 -20.26 9.65 -10.27
CA ALA A 143 -20.52 10.21 -11.60
C ALA A 143 -21.82 11.05 -11.66
N SER A 144 -22.86 10.68 -10.90
CA SER A 144 -24.15 11.40 -10.91
C SER A 144 -24.05 12.82 -10.34
N LYS A 145 -23.07 13.04 -9.44
CA LYS A 145 -22.83 14.36 -8.81
C LYS A 145 -21.55 15.03 -9.31
N GLY A 146 -20.77 14.36 -10.15
CA GLY A 146 -19.44 14.83 -10.55
C GLY A 146 -18.42 14.91 -9.40
N GLU A 147 -18.69 14.24 -8.27
CA GLU A 147 -17.81 14.31 -7.09
C GLU A 147 -16.52 13.51 -7.31
N THR A 148 -15.41 14.19 -7.12
CA THR A 148 -14.07 13.58 -7.16
C THR A 148 -13.67 12.97 -5.81
N PHE A 149 -12.54 12.27 -5.81
CA PHE A 149 -11.87 11.82 -4.59
C PHE A 149 -11.64 13.00 -3.63
N LYS A 150 -11.10 14.11 -4.16
CA LYS A 150 -10.79 15.29 -3.35
C LYS A 150 -12.03 15.94 -2.75
N ASP A 151 -13.13 15.98 -3.49
CA ASP A 151 -14.41 16.49 -2.98
C ASP A 151 -14.91 15.65 -1.80
N GLN A 152 -14.81 14.33 -1.89
CA GLN A 152 -15.18 13.43 -0.79
C GLN A 152 -14.30 13.63 0.44
N GLN A 153 -12.97 13.81 0.28
CA GLN A 153 -12.08 14.14 1.39
C GLN A 153 -12.47 15.47 2.05
N ASN A 154 -12.71 16.50 1.25
CA ASN A 154 -13.10 17.84 1.75
C ASN A 154 -14.42 17.80 2.54
N GLN A 155 -15.30 16.84 2.23
CA GLN A 155 -16.55 16.59 2.97
C GLN A 155 -16.34 15.71 4.21
N GLY A 156 -15.11 15.38 4.57
CA GLY A 156 -14.80 14.52 5.72
C GLY A 156 -15.14 13.03 5.50
N ARG A 157 -15.44 12.63 4.27
CA ARG A 157 -15.73 11.22 3.92
C ARG A 157 -14.45 10.43 3.70
N ARG A 158 -14.59 9.11 3.65
CA ARG A 158 -13.52 8.16 3.33
C ARG A 158 -13.67 7.67 1.89
N PRO A 159 -12.98 8.28 0.89
CA PRO A 159 -13.04 7.83 -0.49
C PRO A 159 -12.59 6.37 -0.59
N ARG A 160 -13.28 5.59 -1.44
CA ARG A 160 -12.96 4.19 -1.73
C ARG A 160 -13.08 3.90 -3.21
N PHE A 161 -12.09 3.23 -3.76
CA PHE A 161 -12.09 2.77 -5.15
C PHE A 161 -11.06 1.67 -5.36
N SER A 162 -11.17 0.93 -6.46
CA SER A 162 -10.15 -0.03 -6.85
C SER A 162 -9.04 0.68 -7.61
N MET A 163 -7.83 0.71 -7.03
CA MET A 163 -6.64 1.27 -7.68
C MET A 163 -6.36 0.59 -9.02
N LYS A 164 -6.54 -0.73 -9.07
CA LYS A 164 -6.31 -1.52 -10.29
C LYS A 164 -7.28 -1.14 -11.40
N SER A 165 -8.58 -1.15 -11.13
CA SER A 165 -9.61 -0.89 -12.16
C SER A 165 -9.71 0.58 -12.53
N ALA A 166 -9.51 1.49 -11.58
CA ALA A 166 -9.72 2.93 -11.82
C ALA A 166 -8.48 3.65 -12.37
N ILE A 167 -7.27 3.18 -12.06
CA ILE A 167 -6.04 3.89 -12.43
C ILE A 167 -5.08 2.99 -13.21
N ILE A 168 -4.66 1.86 -12.64
CA ILE A 168 -3.56 1.06 -13.20
C ILE A 168 -3.90 0.52 -14.58
N LEU A 169 -5.05 -0.15 -14.72
CA LEU A 169 -5.46 -0.75 -16.00
C LEU A 169 -5.79 0.30 -17.07
N PRO A 170 -6.61 1.34 -16.79
CA PRO A 170 -6.94 2.35 -17.80
C PRO A 170 -5.71 3.11 -18.30
N LYS A 171 -4.75 3.39 -17.41
CA LYS A 171 -3.52 4.12 -17.75
C LYS A 171 -2.39 3.21 -18.22
N LYS A 172 -2.58 1.90 -18.18
CA LYS A 172 -1.56 0.90 -18.55
C LYS A 172 -0.25 1.12 -17.79
N LEU A 173 -0.35 1.42 -16.49
CA LEU A 173 0.83 1.67 -15.68
C LEU A 173 1.73 0.44 -15.64
N ILE A 174 3.04 0.69 -15.73
CA ILE A 174 4.07 -0.34 -15.61
C ILE A 174 4.51 -0.41 -14.15
N PRO A 175 4.65 -1.60 -13.55
CA PRO A 175 5.16 -1.71 -12.20
C PRO A 175 6.61 -1.23 -12.13
N GLU A 176 6.95 -0.42 -11.13
CA GLU A 176 8.34 -0.02 -10.89
C GLU A 176 9.18 -1.17 -10.34
N ARG A 177 8.56 -2.06 -9.56
CA ARG A 177 9.21 -3.24 -9.01
C ARG A 177 8.28 -4.45 -9.02
N THR A 178 8.89 -5.61 -9.19
CA THR A 178 8.24 -6.93 -9.05
C THR A 178 9.05 -7.75 -8.04
N ILE A 179 8.37 -8.36 -7.09
CA ILE A 179 8.95 -9.23 -6.06
C ILE A 179 8.33 -10.61 -6.18
N ASP A 180 9.13 -11.63 -6.01
CA ASP A 180 8.74 -13.04 -5.93
C ASP A 180 8.92 -13.51 -4.46
N LEU A 181 7.79 -13.96 -3.82
CA LEU A 181 7.69 -14.35 -2.41
C LEU A 181 7.83 -15.85 -2.21
#